data_4f521c869d7f20326602827f247a0bf0
#
_entry.id   4f521c869d7f20326602827f247a0bf0
#
_cell.length_a   1.000
_cell.length_b   1.000
_cell.length_c   1.000
_cell.angle_alpha   90.00
_cell.angle_beta   90.00
_cell.angle_gamma   90.00
#
_symmetry.space_group_name_H-M   'P 1'
#
loop_
_entity.id
_entity.type
_entity.pdbx_description
1 polymer ?
#
loop_
_entity_poly.entity_id
_entity_poly.type
_entity_poly.pdbx_seq_one_letter_code
_entity_poly.pdbx_strand_id
1 'polypeptide(L)'
;MSSGLQRRKGGRSTPASQRGTENTLGDQQNTENENEDHKIAYDPKDILNTEKEKKTPLLTLMEEIILIGLKDKEGYLSFWNDNISYALRGTIILELALRGKIQMVNDPARRRFELSERLIECVDSSLTGETLLDEALKLIKNDPSNLSISNWIDLLSGETWNIMKINYQLKQVRERLSKGLKFYNRI
;
A
#
# COMPACT_ATOMS: atom_id res chain seq x y z
N MET A 1 -17.25 56.32 -25.36
CA MET A 1 -16.93 55.91 -26.74
C MET A 1 -16.89 54.39 -26.67
N SER A 2 -18.02 53.75 -26.86
CA SER A 2 -18.64 53.27 -28.10
C SER A 2 -17.82 52.14 -28.73
N SER A 3 -18.35 51.05 -28.69
CA SER A 3 -19.02 50.06 -29.57
C SER A 3 -18.02 49.01 -30.08
N GLY A 4 -18.36 47.78 -30.36
CA GLY A 4 -19.64 47.17 -30.64
C GLY A 4 -19.50 45.68 -30.89
N LEU A 5 -20.58 45.03 -30.69
CA LEU A 5 -20.93 43.64 -30.98
C LEU A 5 -20.77 43.29 -32.48
N GLN A 6 -20.39 42.02 -32.74
CA GLN A 6 -20.98 41.34 -33.90
C GLN A 6 -21.08 39.83 -33.73
N ARG A 7 -22.33 39.41 -33.72
CA ARG A 7 -22.90 38.08 -33.73
C ARG A 7 -23.17 37.69 -35.20
N ARG A 8 -22.79 36.48 -35.62
CA ARG A 8 -23.40 35.87 -36.84
C ARG A 8 -23.79 34.42 -36.62
N LYS A 9 -25.06 34.28 -36.91
CA LYS A 9 -25.92 33.11 -36.99
C LYS A 9 -25.83 32.46 -38.41
N GLY A 10 -26.26 31.19 -38.44
CA GLY A 10 -26.85 30.55 -39.60
C GLY A 10 -26.05 29.31 -40.04
N GLY A 11 -26.60 28.16 -40.29
CA GLY A 11 -27.91 27.61 -40.45
C GLY A 11 -27.74 26.19 -40.97
N ARG A 12 -28.45 25.28 -40.45
CA ARG A 12 -29.44 24.34 -40.99
C ARG A 12 -29.15 23.72 -42.37
N SER A 13 -29.06 22.36 -42.45
CA SER A 13 -30.04 21.53 -43.18
C SER A 13 -29.61 20.03 -43.21
N THR A 14 -30.52 19.18 -42.74
CA THR A 14 -30.68 17.77 -43.18
C THR A 14 -31.45 17.74 -44.50
N PRO A 15 -31.37 16.67 -45.31
CA PRO A 15 -32.33 15.58 -45.16
C PRO A 15 -31.81 14.15 -45.52
N ALA A 16 -32.34 13.23 -44.87
CA ALA A 16 -33.08 11.99 -45.07
C ALA A 16 -32.85 11.18 -46.37
N SER A 17 -32.82 9.88 -46.11
CA SER A 17 -33.54 8.77 -46.76
C SER A 17 -32.74 7.76 -47.61
N GLN A 18 -32.92 6.55 -47.22
CA GLN A 18 -33.35 5.29 -47.83
C GLN A 18 -32.30 4.15 -47.90
N ARG A 19 -32.66 3.10 -47.18
CA ARG A 19 -32.92 1.69 -47.52
C ARG A 19 -32.00 1.00 -48.56
N GLY A 20 -31.48 -0.14 -48.13
CA GLY A 20 -31.03 -1.23 -48.99
C GLY A 20 -30.39 -2.35 -48.17
N THR A 21 -31.13 -3.40 -47.98
CA THR A 21 -30.71 -4.74 -47.49
C THR A 21 -29.68 -5.36 -48.44
N GLU A 22 -28.66 -6.03 -47.90
CA GLU A 22 -28.40 -7.45 -48.23
C GLU A 22 -27.10 -7.96 -47.58
N ASN A 23 -27.18 -9.20 -47.15
CA ASN A 23 -26.15 -10.03 -46.56
C ASN A 23 -24.98 -10.28 -47.50
N THR A 24 -23.75 -10.33 -47.00
CA THR A 24 -22.81 -11.41 -47.35
C THR A 24 -21.70 -11.50 -46.31
N LEU A 25 -21.38 -12.71 -45.93
CA LEU A 25 -20.26 -13.18 -45.12
C LEU A 25 -18.92 -12.78 -45.74
N GLY A 26 -17.93 -12.49 -44.89
CA GLY A 26 -16.54 -12.46 -45.34
C GLY A 26 -15.60 -11.74 -44.42
N ASP A 27 -14.81 -12.51 -43.71
CA ASP A 27 -13.47 -12.23 -43.20
C ASP A 27 -13.24 -11.15 -42.17
N GLN A 28 -12.99 -11.66 -40.97
CA GLN A 28 -12.28 -11.02 -39.86
C GLN A 28 -10.84 -10.70 -40.28
N GLN A 29 -10.50 -9.45 -40.37
CA GLN A 29 -9.13 -8.99 -40.14
C GLN A 29 -9.08 -8.20 -38.85
N ASN A 30 -8.50 -8.85 -37.84
CA ASN A 30 -8.04 -8.27 -36.58
C ASN A 30 -7.03 -7.18 -36.92
N THR A 31 -7.38 -5.93 -36.67
CA THR A 31 -6.42 -4.88 -36.43
C THR A 31 -6.27 -4.76 -34.91
N GLU A 32 -5.21 -5.37 -34.41
CA GLU A 32 -4.73 -5.18 -33.05
C GLU A 32 -4.32 -3.71 -32.85
N ASN A 33 -5.14 -2.95 -32.14
CA ASN A 33 -4.71 -1.71 -31.52
C ASN A 33 -4.02 -2.08 -30.20
N GLU A 34 -2.71 -2.05 -30.22
CA GLU A 34 -1.87 -2.07 -29.03
C GLU A 34 -2.10 -0.78 -28.23
N ASN A 35 -3.09 -0.80 -27.35
CA ASN A 35 -3.09 0.05 -26.16
C ASN A 35 -2.47 -0.81 -25.06
N GLU A 36 -1.21 -0.54 -24.75
CA GLU A 36 -0.53 -1.04 -23.56
C GLU A 36 -1.16 -0.39 -22.29
N ASP A 37 -2.39 -0.74 -22.01
CA ASP A 37 -2.89 -0.69 -20.66
C ASP A 37 -2.21 -1.86 -19.92
N HIS A 38 -1.42 -1.53 -18.92
CA HIS A 38 -0.93 -2.48 -17.94
C HIS A 38 -2.12 -3.17 -17.27
N LYS A 39 -2.68 -4.17 -17.96
CA LYS A 39 -3.57 -5.15 -17.35
C LYS A 39 -2.70 -5.93 -16.38
N ILE A 40 -2.75 -5.57 -15.11
CA ILE A 40 -2.41 -6.52 -14.05
C ILE A 40 -3.23 -7.75 -14.40
N ALA A 41 -2.56 -8.82 -14.81
CA ALA A 41 -3.20 -10.06 -15.20
C ALA A 41 -3.85 -10.65 -13.94
N TYR A 42 -5.10 -10.29 -13.76
CA TYR A 42 -5.93 -10.82 -12.70
C TYR A 42 -6.65 -12.04 -13.29
N ASP A 43 -6.06 -13.22 -13.13
CA ASP A 43 -6.74 -14.45 -13.51
C ASP A 43 -7.76 -14.80 -12.41
N PRO A 44 -9.07 -14.84 -12.70
CA PRO A 44 -10.09 -15.24 -11.74
C PRO A 44 -9.83 -16.63 -11.14
N LYS A 45 -9.06 -17.49 -11.80
CA LYS A 45 -8.67 -18.81 -11.31
C LYS A 45 -7.65 -18.75 -10.18
N ASP A 46 -6.83 -17.69 -10.13
CA ASP A 46 -5.87 -17.49 -9.04
C ASP A 46 -6.58 -17.20 -7.73
N ILE A 47 -7.74 -16.53 -7.79
CA ILE A 47 -8.55 -16.25 -6.58
C ILE A 47 -9.17 -17.55 -6.02
N LEU A 48 -9.70 -18.39 -6.91
CA LEU A 48 -10.36 -19.63 -6.50
C LEU A 48 -9.39 -20.67 -5.93
N ASN A 49 -8.12 -20.61 -6.31
CA ASN A 49 -7.07 -21.45 -5.76
C ASN A 49 -6.52 -20.91 -4.44
N THR A 50 -6.61 -19.60 -4.20
CA THR A 50 -6.11 -18.95 -2.97
C THR A 50 -6.98 -19.29 -1.75
N GLU A 51 -8.26 -19.65 -1.94
CA GLU A 51 -9.12 -20.06 -0.82
C GLU A 51 -8.82 -21.47 -0.30
N LYS A 52 -8.19 -22.33 -1.10
CA LYS A 52 -7.87 -23.73 -0.71
C LYS A 52 -6.51 -23.88 -0.05
N GLU A 53 -5.61 -22.97 -0.24
CA GLU A 53 -4.32 -22.94 0.45
C GLU A 53 -4.15 -21.60 1.16
N LYS A 54 -4.61 -21.47 2.39
CA LYS A 54 -4.11 -20.44 3.32
C LYS A 54 -2.66 -20.77 3.65
N LYS A 55 -1.79 -20.67 2.67
CA LYS A 55 -0.34 -20.62 2.92
C LYS A 55 -0.10 -19.31 3.62
N THR A 56 0.09 -19.36 4.92
CA THR A 56 0.69 -18.24 5.64
C THR A 56 2.00 -17.93 4.92
N PRO A 57 2.25 -16.66 4.55
CA PRO A 57 3.50 -16.31 3.89
C PRO A 57 4.66 -16.79 4.75
N LEU A 58 5.66 -17.41 4.12
CA LEU A 58 6.85 -17.94 4.81
C LEU A 58 7.65 -16.83 5.51
N LEU A 59 7.53 -15.60 5.02
CA LEU A 59 8.22 -14.42 5.51
C LEU A 59 7.21 -13.35 5.91
N THR A 60 7.55 -12.58 6.92
CA THR A 60 6.86 -11.34 7.24
C THR A 60 7.29 -10.24 6.25
N LEU A 61 6.46 -9.22 6.06
CA LEU A 61 6.82 -8.06 5.21
C LEU A 61 8.12 -7.39 5.67
N MET A 62 8.40 -7.40 6.97
CA MET A 62 9.64 -6.87 7.52
C MET A 62 10.86 -7.69 7.07
N GLU A 63 10.74 -9.01 7.07
CA GLU A 63 11.80 -9.92 6.61
C GLU A 63 12.04 -9.75 5.11
N GLU A 64 10.99 -9.59 4.32
CA GLU A 64 11.10 -9.33 2.88
C GLU A 64 11.83 -8.02 2.59
N ILE A 65 11.50 -6.93 3.30
CA ILE A 65 12.20 -5.64 3.13
C ILE A 65 13.67 -5.75 3.49
N ILE A 66 14.03 -6.49 4.53
CA ILE A 66 15.44 -6.71 4.87
C ILE A 66 16.15 -7.48 3.76
N LEU A 67 15.54 -8.54 3.23
CA LEU A 67 16.12 -9.32 2.13
C LEU A 67 16.33 -8.50 0.87
N ILE A 68 15.35 -7.67 0.50
CA ILE A 68 15.49 -6.73 -0.63
C ILE A 68 16.62 -5.72 -0.38
N GLY A 69 16.80 -5.29 0.87
CA GLY A 69 17.86 -4.34 1.25
C GLY A 69 19.26 -4.93 1.34
N LEU A 70 19.41 -6.26 1.34
CA LEU A 70 20.72 -6.90 1.36
C LEU A 70 21.38 -6.83 -0.01
N LYS A 71 22.67 -6.53 -0.03
CA LYS A 71 23.48 -6.66 -1.23
C LYS A 71 23.90 -8.13 -1.42
N ASP A 72 23.53 -8.72 -2.54
CA ASP A 72 23.71 -10.15 -2.85
C ASP A 72 25.11 -10.70 -2.63
N LYS A 73 26.15 -9.90 -2.90
CA LYS A 73 27.55 -10.36 -2.84
C LYS A 73 28.29 -10.00 -1.55
N GLU A 74 27.83 -9.01 -0.83
CA GLU A 74 28.56 -8.42 0.29
C GLU A 74 27.90 -8.70 1.65
N GLY A 75 26.66 -9.21 1.65
CA GLY A 75 25.94 -9.64 2.85
C GLY A 75 25.65 -8.53 3.86
N TYR A 76 25.78 -7.26 3.46
CA TYR A 76 25.46 -6.12 4.30
C TYR A 76 24.34 -5.27 3.68
N LEU A 77 23.62 -4.55 4.53
CA LEU A 77 22.55 -3.65 4.12
C LEU A 77 23.11 -2.48 3.31
N SER A 78 22.40 -2.10 2.26
CA SER A 78 22.70 -0.95 1.42
C SER A 78 22.96 0.32 2.26
N PHE A 79 23.77 1.23 1.72
CA PHE A 79 24.15 2.51 2.34
C PHE A 79 22.96 3.40 2.76
N TRP A 80 21.76 3.16 2.20
CA TRP A 80 20.52 3.88 2.50
C TRP A 80 19.87 3.42 3.82
N ASN A 81 20.65 3.43 4.89
CA ASN A 81 20.22 2.92 6.20
C ASN A 81 18.93 3.56 6.74
N ASP A 82 18.75 4.86 6.51
CA ASP A 82 17.62 5.61 7.06
C ASP A 82 16.32 5.22 6.33
N ASN A 83 16.35 5.15 5.00
CA ASN A 83 15.19 4.74 4.20
C ASN A 83 14.70 3.34 4.57
N ILE A 84 15.62 2.38 4.77
CA ILE A 84 15.28 1.03 5.21
C ILE A 84 14.68 1.06 6.62
N SER A 85 15.20 1.93 7.50
CA SER A 85 14.68 2.09 8.85
C SER A 85 13.21 2.52 8.84
N TYR A 86 12.87 3.54 8.06
CA TYR A 86 11.50 3.99 7.86
C TYR A 86 10.62 2.92 7.20
N ALA A 87 11.10 2.29 6.14
CA ALA A 87 10.38 1.24 5.46
C ALA A 87 10.00 0.08 6.40
N LEU A 88 10.92 -0.32 7.29
CA LEU A 88 10.65 -1.36 8.29
C LEU A 88 9.56 -0.96 9.28
N ARG A 89 9.49 0.31 9.71
CA ARG A 89 8.41 0.77 10.59
C ARG A 89 7.09 0.85 9.85
N GLY A 90 7.13 1.30 8.60
CA GLY A 90 5.95 1.28 7.72
C GLY A 90 5.41 -0.12 7.51
N THR A 91 6.28 -1.11 7.28
CA THR A 91 5.86 -2.52 7.14
C THR A 91 5.33 -3.13 8.43
N ILE A 92 5.82 -2.74 9.60
CA ILE A 92 5.23 -3.14 10.89
C ILE A 92 3.77 -2.67 10.98
N ILE A 93 3.51 -1.40 10.69
CA ILE A 93 2.14 -0.85 10.70
C ILE A 93 1.27 -1.55 9.66
N LEU A 94 1.78 -1.75 8.45
CA LEU A 94 1.06 -2.43 7.38
C LEU A 94 0.71 -3.88 7.75
N GLU A 95 1.67 -4.62 8.31
CA GLU A 95 1.47 -6.01 8.72
C GLU A 95 0.45 -6.14 9.85
N LEU A 96 0.48 -5.24 10.84
CA LEU A 96 -0.54 -5.19 11.89
C LEU A 96 -1.94 -4.92 11.31
N ALA A 97 -2.05 -4.05 10.30
CA ALA A 97 -3.31 -3.79 9.62
C ALA A 97 -3.79 -5.01 8.82
N LEU A 98 -2.92 -5.69 8.08
CA LEU A 98 -3.24 -6.90 7.32
C LEU A 98 -3.66 -8.07 8.23
N ARG A 99 -3.08 -8.14 9.43
CA ARG A 99 -3.48 -9.12 10.45
C ARG A 99 -4.73 -8.71 11.24
N GLY A 100 -5.36 -7.58 10.89
CA GLY A 100 -6.58 -7.08 11.54
C GLY A 100 -6.38 -6.61 12.98
N LYS A 101 -5.14 -6.29 13.39
CA LYS A 101 -4.82 -5.82 14.74
C LYS A 101 -5.10 -4.35 14.95
N ILE A 102 -4.92 -3.58 13.88
CA ILE A 102 -5.19 -2.13 13.84
C ILE A 102 -6.07 -1.79 12.66
N GLN A 103 -6.79 -0.69 12.76
CA GLN A 103 -7.59 -0.14 11.66
C GLN A 103 -7.48 1.38 11.64
N MET A 104 -7.92 1.98 10.54
CA MET A 104 -8.11 3.43 10.49
C MET A 104 -9.35 3.82 11.27
N VAL A 105 -9.22 4.89 12.08
CA VAL A 105 -10.36 5.46 12.79
C VAL A 105 -11.48 5.78 11.82
N ASN A 106 -12.71 5.42 12.19
CA ASN A 106 -13.87 5.65 11.35
C ASN A 106 -14.34 7.10 11.42
N ASP A 107 -13.59 8.02 10.81
CA ASP A 107 -13.92 9.43 10.67
C ASP A 107 -14.45 9.69 9.26
N PRO A 108 -15.63 10.33 9.10
CA PRO A 108 -16.15 10.74 7.79
C PRO A 108 -15.19 11.62 6.99
N ALA A 109 -14.39 12.44 7.69
CA ALA A 109 -13.39 13.33 7.07
C ALA A 109 -12.13 12.59 6.59
N ARG A 110 -11.91 11.33 7.00
CA ARG A 110 -10.68 10.56 6.68
C ARG A 110 -10.33 10.51 5.20
N ARG A 111 -11.33 10.57 4.32
CA ARG A 111 -11.11 10.53 2.85
C ARG A 111 -10.45 11.80 2.31
N ARG A 112 -10.46 12.90 3.07
CA ARG A 112 -9.83 14.17 2.69
C ARG A 112 -8.33 14.21 3.00
N PHE A 113 -7.88 13.29 3.86
CA PHE A 113 -6.49 13.19 4.29
C PHE A 113 -5.75 12.15 3.47
N GLU A 114 -4.48 12.40 3.21
CA GLU A 114 -3.57 11.40 2.66
C GLU A 114 -3.50 10.18 3.58
N LEU A 115 -3.11 9.04 3.02
CA LEU A 115 -3.04 7.78 3.77
C LEU A 115 -2.15 7.91 5.01
N SER A 116 -1.01 8.57 4.87
CA SER A 116 -0.03 8.81 5.94
C SER A 116 -0.57 9.62 7.11
N GLU A 117 -1.54 10.49 6.85
CA GLU A 117 -2.13 11.39 7.85
C GLU A 117 -3.37 10.80 8.54
N ARG A 118 -3.85 9.64 8.06
CA ARG A 118 -5.02 9.00 8.66
C ARG A 118 -4.69 8.42 10.02
N LEU A 119 -5.60 8.66 10.97
CA LEU A 119 -5.47 8.16 12.34
C LEU A 119 -5.73 6.66 12.37
N ILE A 120 -4.99 5.95 13.23
CA ILE A 120 -5.16 4.52 13.45
C ILE A 120 -5.49 4.22 14.91
N GLU A 121 -6.19 3.12 15.11
CA GLU A 121 -6.58 2.61 16.42
C GLU A 121 -6.36 1.10 16.51
N CYS A 122 -6.14 0.59 17.72
CA CYS A 122 -6.02 -0.84 17.98
C CYS A 122 -7.42 -1.46 18.08
N VAL A 123 -7.67 -2.51 17.30
CA VAL A 123 -8.93 -3.28 17.30
C VAL A 123 -8.78 -4.57 18.07
N ASP A 124 -7.71 -5.31 17.80
CA ASP A 124 -7.43 -6.59 18.45
C ASP A 124 -6.03 -6.59 19.05
N SER A 125 -5.96 -6.71 20.36
CA SER A 125 -4.71 -6.69 21.12
C SER A 125 -4.14 -8.08 21.41
N SER A 126 -4.68 -9.14 20.80
CA SER A 126 -4.13 -10.48 20.93
C SER A 126 -2.77 -10.58 20.25
N LEU A 127 -1.88 -11.40 20.81
CA LEU A 127 -0.52 -11.58 20.33
C LEU A 127 -0.49 -12.09 18.89
N THR A 128 0.44 -11.58 18.11
CA THR A 128 0.68 -12.01 16.72
C THR A 128 1.67 -13.18 16.64
N GLY A 129 2.44 -13.39 17.69
CA GLY A 129 3.55 -14.35 17.75
C GLY A 129 4.89 -13.77 17.25
N GLU A 130 4.90 -12.53 16.73
CA GLU A 130 6.09 -11.82 16.28
C GLU A 130 6.44 -10.71 17.27
N THR A 131 7.60 -10.82 17.91
CA THR A 131 7.98 -9.91 19.02
C THR A 131 7.97 -8.43 18.65
N LEU A 132 8.37 -8.07 17.41
CA LEU A 132 8.37 -6.68 16.94
C LEU A 132 6.96 -6.15 16.71
N LEU A 133 6.07 -6.97 16.16
CA LEU A 133 4.67 -6.61 15.96
C LEU A 133 3.95 -6.47 17.30
N ASP A 134 4.19 -7.38 18.24
CA ASP A 134 3.56 -7.37 19.55
C ASP A 134 4.02 -6.15 20.38
N GLU A 135 5.30 -5.76 20.27
CA GLU A 135 5.84 -4.57 20.89
C GLU A 135 5.19 -3.30 20.32
N ALA A 136 5.12 -3.17 18.98
CA ALA A 136 4.45 -2.06 18.32
C ALA A 136 2.95 -1.99 18.67
N LEU A 137 2.25 -3.13 18.64
CA LEU A 137 0.84 -3.22 18.97
C LEU A 137 0.56 -2.78 20.42
N LYS A 138 1.43 -3.17 21.35
CA LYS A 138 1.34 -2.74 22.76
C LYS A 138 1.48 -1.24 22.90
N LEU A 139 2.40 -0.62 22.15
CA LEU A 139 2.57 0.85 22.16
C LEU A 139 1.32 1.55 21.61
N ILE A 140 0.79 1.08 20.48
CA ILE A 140 -0.43 1.64 19.85
C ILE A 140 -1.63 1.51 20.80
N LYS A 141 -1.81 0.34 21.42
CA LYS A 141 -2.90 0.10 22.37
C LYS A 141 -2.85 1.01 23.60
N ASN A 142 -1.65 1.26 24.11
CA ASN A 142 -1.47 2.00 25.37
C ASN A 142 -1.47 3.52 25.18
N ASP A 143 -1.36 4.02 23.96
CA ASP A 143 -1.44 5.46 23.69
C ASP A 143 -2.91 5.88 23.59
N PRO A 144 -3.38 6.81 24.45
CA PRO A 144 -4.76 7.28 24.43
C PRO A 144 -5.07 8.20 23.24
N SER A 145 -4.03 8.69 22.56
CA SER A 145 -4.19 9.56 21.39
C SER A 145 -4.14 8.73 20.12
N ASN A 146 -5.21 8.83 19.32
CA ASN A 146 -5.19 8.25 18.00
C ASN A 146 -4.23 9.06 17.12
N LEU A 147 -3.05 8.54 16.87
CA LEU A 147 -2.03 9.18 16.06
C LEU A 147 -2.15 8.74 14.60
N SER A 148 -1.62 9.56 13.70
CA SER A 148 -1.56 9.22 12.28
C SER A 148 -0.51 8.15 12.00
N ILE A 149 -0.63 7.51 10.83
CA ILE A 149 0.33 6.50 10.36
C ILE A 149 1.75 7.08 10.34
N SER A 150 1.91 8.30 9.80
CA SER A 150 3.22 8.97 9.74
C SER A 150 3.79 9.22 11.13
N ASN A 151 2.97 9.73 12.07
CA ASN A 151 3.40 9.95 13.45
C ASN A 151 3.84 8.65 14.14
N TRP A 152 3.16 7.54 13.88
CA TRP A 152 3.58 6.25 14.42
C TRP A 152 4.90 5.78 13.83
N ILE A 153 5.13 5.95 12.52
CA ILE A 153 6.40 5.61 11.88
C ILE A 153 7.55 6.42 12.51
N ASP A 154 7.36 7.72 12.71
CA ASP A 154 8.35 8.59 13.34
C ASP A 154 8.64 8.17 14.79
N LEU A 155 7.61 7.94 15.60
CA LEU A 155 7.76 7.48 16.98
C LEU A 155 8.51 6.15 17.07
N LEU A 156 8.11 5.16 16.26
CA LEU A 156 8.74 3.85 16.22
C LEU A 156 10.18 3.91 15.68
N SER A 157 10.51 4.92 14.87
CA SER A 157 11.88 5.19 14.40
C SER A 157 12.74 5.91 15.44
N GLY A 158 12.10 6.54 16.43
CA GLY A 158 12.78 7.36 17.44
C GLY A 158 12.95 8.82 17.03
N GLU A 159 12.31 9.24 15.94
CA GLU A 159 12.33 10.62 15.47
C GLU A 159 11.20 11.41 16.11
N THR A 160 11.36 11.73 17.38
CA THR A 160 10.38 12.52 18.11
C THR A 160 11.07 13.59 18.98
N TRP A 161 10.52 14.78 18.92
CA TRP A 161 10.90 15.89 19.82
C TRP A 161 10.22 15.79 21.20
N ASN A 162 9.25 14.89 21.35
CA ASN A 162 8.55 14.69 22.61
C ASN A 162 9.31 13.72 23.50
N ILE A 163 9.97 14.25 24.53
CA ILE A 163 10.75 13.48 25.51
C ILE A 163 9.90 12.39 26.17
N MET A 164 8.61 12.63 26.40
CA MET A 164 7.71 11.65 27.01
C MET A 164 7.44 10.44 26.11
N LYS A 165 7.62 10.59 24.79
CA LYS A 165 7.39 9.54 23.78
C LYS A 165 8.68 8.89 23.28
N ILE A 166 9.83 9.21 23.85
CA ILE A 166 11.13 8.62 23.46
C ILE A 166 11.17 7.10 23.65
N ASN A 167 10.38 6.60 24.58
CA ASN A 167 10.26 5.16 24.87
C ASN A 167 9.44 4.39 23.83
N TYR A 168 8.83 5.08 22.85
CA TYR A 168 8.08 4.45 21.76
C TYR A 168 8.99 3.88 20.66
N GLN A 169 10.28 4.26 20.68
CA GLN A 169 11.25 3.78 19.71
C GLN A 169 11.43 2.25 19.78
N LEU A 170 11.23 1.58 18.67
CA LEU A 170 11.61 0.18 18.49
C LEU A 170 13.12 0.08 18.28
N LYS A 171 13.82 -0.47 19.26
CA LYS A 171 15.29 -0.58 19.22
C LYS A 171 15.75 -1.80 18.43
N GLN A 172 16.87 -1.65 17.73
CA GLN A 172 17.60 -2.74 17.05
C GLN A 172 16.73 -3.60 16.11
N VAL A 173 15.77 -2.98 15.40
CA VAL A 173 14.82 -3.72 14.55
C VAL A 173 15.54 -4.55 13.49
N ARG A 174 16.56 -3.99 12.82
CA ARG A 174 17.34 -4.70 11.78
C ARG A 174 18.10 -5.90 12.34
N GLU A 175 18.77 -5.72 13.46
CA GLU A 175 19.54 -6.79 14.11
C GLU A 175 18.63 -7.91 14.60
N ARG A 176 17.49 -7.55 15.15
CA ARG A 176 16.47 -8.53 15.64
C ARG A 176 15.94 -9.36 14.48
N LEU A 177 15.58 -8.72 13.36
CA LEU A 177 15.09 -9.41 12.16
C LEU A 177 16.18 -10.26 11.51
N SER A 178 17.40 -9.74 11.37
CA SER A 178 18.53 -10.50 10.80
C SER A 178 18.90 -11.72 11.63
N LYS A 179 18.80 -11.63 12.95
CA LYS A 179 18.98 -12.80 13.84
C LYS A 179 17.88 -13.82 13.65
N GLY A 180 16.62 -13.38 13.53
CA GLY A 180 15.47 -14.25 13.25
C GLY A 180 15.67 -15.02 11.95
N LEU A 181 15.99 -14.33 10.86
CA LEU A 181 16.24 -14.94 9.55
C LEU A 181 17.35 -15.99 9.57
N LYS A 182 18.47 -15.72 10.25
CA LYS A 182 19.56 -16.67 10.42
C LYS A 182 19.16 -17.89 11.25
N PHE A 183 18.39 -17.68 12.34
CA PHE A 183 17.94 -18.75 13.21
C PHE A 183 17.03 -19.75 12.48
N TYR A 184 16.19 -19.24 11.58
CA TYR A 184 15.29 -20.08 10.79
C TYR A 184 15.93 -20.63 9.51
N ASN A 185 17.24 -20.48 9.33
CA ASN A 185 17.99 -20.95 8.14
C ASN A 185 17.41 -20.39 6.82
N ARG A 186 16.88 -19.16 6.85
CA ARG A 186 16.23 -18.49 5.71
C ARG A 186 17.19 -17.60 4.91
N ILE A 187 18.47 -17.51 5.34
CA ILE A 187 19.58 -16.85 4.65
C ILE A 187 20.78 -17.79 4.65
#